data_518fc37c874cea151b48aa006bad47b2
#
_entry.id   518fc37c874cea151b48aa006bad47b2
#
_cell.length_a   1.000
_cell.length_b   1.000
_cell.length_c   1.000
_cell.angle_alpha   90.00
_cell.angle_beta   90.00
_cell.angle_gamma   90.00
#
_symmetry.space_group_name_H-M   'P 1'
#
loop_
_entity.id
_entity.type
_entity.pdbx_description
1 polymer ?
#
loop_
_entity_poly.entity_id
_entity_poly.type
_entity_poly.pdbx_seq_one_letter_code
_entity_poly.pdbx_strand_id
1 'polypeptide(L)'
;MEILQIVLTAATGSGVTAIILALLQRKWTKDDKRDAIVDALKVLLIDRVRYLGQHYIADGSVSLSDRETLDEMHQAYKSLGGNGHLKIIMAEVGELPIRKE
;
A
#
# COMPACT_ATOMS: atom_id res chain seq x y z
N MET A 1 -13.83 2.90 20.83
CA MET A 1 -13.35 2.40 19.55
C MET A 1 -11.91 2.77 19.33
N GLU A 2 -11.10 2.12 20.10
CA GLU A 2 -9.65 2.38 20.12
C GLU A 2 -8.99 2.06 18.77
N ILE A 3 -9.48 1.05 18.07
CA ILE A 3 -8.92 0.66 16.76
C ILE A 3 -9.05 1.80 15.76
N LEU A 4 -10.19 2.48 15.73
CA LEU A 4 -10.38 3.63 14.84
C LEU A 4 -9.43 4.78 15.17
N GLN A 5 -9.19 5.03 16.45
CA GLN A 5 -8.26 6.07 16.87
C GLN A 5 -6.83 5.73 16.49
N ILE A 6 -6.45 4.46 16.64
CA ILE A 6 -5.12 4.00 16.25
C ILE A 6 -4.92 4.16 14.74
N VAL A 7 -5.90 3.77 13.93
CA VAL A 7 -5.84 3.92 12.48
C VAL A 7 -5.74 5.39 12.09
N LEU A 8 -6.52 6.26 12.72
CA LEU A 8 -6.46 7.69 12.48
C LEU A 8 -5.08 8.26 12.78
N THR A 9 -4.51 7.88 13.92
CA THR A 9 -3.20 8.37 14.35
C THR A 9 -2.10 7.87 13.40
N ALA A 10 -2.14 6.59 13.03
CA ALA A 10 -1.12 5.98 12.20
C ALA A 10 -1.13 6.48 10.75
N ALA A 11 -2.29 6.89 10.26
CA ALA A 11 -2.45 7.28 8.86
C ALA A 11 -2.57 8.80 8.68
N THR A 12 -2.23 9.58 9.69
CA THR A 12 -2.29 11.04 9.63
C THR A 12 -1.45 11.57 8.48
N GLY A 13 -2.03 12.43 7.66
CA GLY A 13 -1.34 13.02 6.52
C GLY A 13 -1.49 12.26 5.21
N SER A 14 -2.09 11.07 5.23
CA SER A 14 -2.38 10.28 4.03
C SER A 14 -3.87 10.35 3.71
N GLY A 15 -4.23 10.59 2.45
CA GLY A 15 -5.62 10.57 2.00
C GLY A 15 -6.29 9.20 2.15
N VAL A 16 -5.51 8.15 2.36
CA VAL A 16 -5.98 6.77 2.52
C VAL A 16 -6.83 6.61 3.78
N THR A 17 -6.54 7.39 4.82
CA THR A 17 -7.29 7.34 6.09
C THR A 17 -8.79 7.56 5.87
N ALA A 18 -9.16 8.55 5.06
CA ALA A 18 -10.56 8.86 4.80
C ALA A 18 -11.27 7.70 4.11
N ILE A 19 -10.59 7.03 3.19
CA ILE A 19 -11.15 5.88 2.46
C ILE A 19 -11.37 4.71 3.42
N ILE A 20 -10.40 4.42 4.28
CA ILE A 20 -10.50 3.34 5.26
C ILE A 20 -11.64 3.59 6.23
N LEU A 21 -11.76 4.82 6.75
CA LEU A 21 -12.85 5.19 7.65
C LEU A 21 -14.20 5.05 7.00
N ALA A 22 -14.34 5.47 5.74
CA ALA A 22 -15.59 5.35 5.00
C ALA A 22 -15.99 3.88 4.87
N LEU A 23 -15.04 2.99 4.58
CA LEU A 23 -15.30 1.56 4.48
C LEU A 23 -15.69 0.96 5.84
N LEU A 24 -15.03 1.37 6.91
CA LEU A 24 -15.29 0.86 8.24
C LEU A 24 -16.62 1.34 8.83
N GLN A 25 -17.19 2.43 8.34
CA GLN A 25 -18.45 2.99 8.83
C GLN A 25 -19.68 2.39 8.18
N ARG A 26 -19.53 1.58 7.15
CA ARG A 26 -20.66 0.93 6.50
C ARG A 26 -21.25 -0.15 7.39
N LYS A 27 -22.57 -0.35 7.29
CA LYS A 27 -23.22 -1.51 7.92
C LYS A 27 -22.95 -2.72 7.07
N TRP A 28 -22.35 -3.72 7.65
CA TRP A 28 -21.87 -4.89 6.92
C TRP A 28 -22.44 -6.19 7.46
N THR A 29 -22.69 -7.12 6.54
CA THR A 29 -22.75 -8.54 6.86
C THR A 29 -21.31 -9.03 7.04
N LYS A 30 -21.11 -10.28 7.51
CA LYS A 30 -19.76 -10.83 7.68
C LYS A 30 -18.98 -10.85 6.38
N ASP A 31 -19.62 -11.21 5.27
CA ASP A 31 -18.95 -11.30 3.97
C ASP A 31 -18.60 -9.91 3.44
N ASP A 32 -19.53 -8.97 3.56
CA ASP A 32 -19.28 -7.58 3.17
C ASP A 32 -18.14 -6.98 3.97
N LYS A 33 -18.07 -7.31 5.26
CA LYS A 33 -17.00 -6.83 6.13
C LYS A 33 -15.64 -7.35 5.67
N ARG A 34 -15.56 -8.63 5.30
CA ARG A 34 -14.33 -9.22 4.78
C ARG A 34 -13.91 -8.54 3.49
N ASP A 35 -14.84 -8.34 2.56
CA ASP A 35 -14.56 -7.69 1.28
C ASP A 35 -14.10 -6.25 1.49
N ALA A 36 -14.72 -5.53 2.43
CA ALA A 36 -14.33 -4.17 2.75
C ALA A 36 -12.89 -4.11 3.31
N ILE A 37 -12.52 -5.07 4.15
CA ILE A 37 -11.16 -5.14 4.70
C ILE A 37 -10.15 -5.41 3.58
N VAL A 38 -10.45 -6.36 2.70
CA VAL A 38 -9.57 -6.67 1.56
C VAL A 38 -9.39 -5.45 0.68
N ASP A 39 -10.48 -4.73 0.37
CA ASP A 39 -10.41 -3.52 -0.44
C ASP A 39 -9.57 -2.44 0.24
N ALA A 40 -9.74 -2.26 1.55
CA ALA A 40 -8.95 -1.30 2.31
C ALA A 40 -7.46 -1.65 2.28
N LEU A 41 -7.12 -2.93 2.42
CA LEU A 41 -5.73 -3.38 2.33
C LEU A 41 -5.14 -3.13 0.94
N LYS A 42 -5.91 -3.36 -0.12
CA LYS A 42 -5.45 -3.07 -1.48
C LYS A 42 -5.15 -1.59 -1.66
N VAL A 43 -6.03 -0.71 -1.16
CA VAL A 43 -5.83 0.74 -1.26
C VAL A 43 -4.58 1.16 -0.48
N LEU A 44 -4.38 0.61 0.72
CA LEU A 44 -3.18 0.89 1.51
C LEU A 44 -1.91 0.47 0.78
N LEU A 45 -1.92 -0.71 0.17
CA LEU A 45 -0.76 -1.21 -0.56
C LEU A 45 -0.46 -0.36 -1.80
N ILE A 46 -1.50 0.06 -2.53
CA ILE A 46 -1.32 0.96 -3.67
C ILE A 46 -0.65 2.26 -3.21
N ASP A 47 -1.18 2.88 -2.17
CA ASP A 47 -0.65 4.13 -1.65
C ASP A 47 0.81 3.96 -1.20
N ARG A 48 1.09 2.91 -0.45
CA ARG A 48 2.42 2.70 0.11
C ARG A 48 3.45 2.38 -0.97
N VAL A 49 3.12 1.50 -1.89
CA VAL A 49 4.02 1.15 -2.98
C VAL A 49 4.31 2.36 -3.85
N ARG A 50 3.29 3.16 -4.17
CA ARG A 50 3.49 4.38 -4.96
C ARG A 50 4.35 5.38 -4.22
N TYR A 51 4.08 5.60 -2.96
CA TYR A 51 4.86 6.54 -2.15
C TYR A 51 6.33 6.14 -2.09
N LEU A 52 6.60 4.90 -1.73
CA LEU A 52 7.97 4.39 -1.65
C LEU A 52 8.65 4.35 -3.01
N GLY A 53 7.92 3.88 -4.03
CA GLY A 53 8.45 3.79 -5.38
C GLY A 53 8.85 5.15 -5.93
N GLN A 54 8.00 6.16 -5.78
CA GLN A 54 8.30 7.51 -6.22
C GLN A 54 9.49 8.10 -5.46
N HIS A 55 9.61 7.78 -4.19
CA HIS A 55 10.74 8.21 -3.38
C HIS A 55 12.05 7.64 -3.90
N TYR A 56 12.09 6.34 -4.20
CA TYR A 56 13.28 5.69 -4.75
C TYR A 56 13.62 6.21 -6.13
N ILE A 57 12.62 6.45 -6.97
CA ILE A 57 12.84 7.02 -8.30
C ILE A 57 13.43 8.42 -8.19
N ALA A 58 12.94 9.24 -7.27
CA ALA A 58 13.47 10.58 -7.03
C ALA A 58 14.91 10.53 -6.53
N ASP A 59 15.25 9.54 -5.69
CA ASP A 59 16.62 9.34 -5.21
C ASP A 59 17.55 8.78 -6.28
N GLY A 60 17.00 8.14 -7.30
CA GLY A 60 17.78 7.54 -8.37
C GLY A 60 18.41 6.21 -8.02
N SER A 61 18.10 5.64 -6.87
CA SER A 61 18.63 4.35 -6.42
C SER A 61 17.76 3.76 -5.33
N VAL A 62 17.91 2.48 -5.08
CA VAL A 62 17.16 1.77 -4.05
C VAL A 62 18.08 0.72 -3.41
N SER A 63 18.00 0.56 -2.09
CA SER A 63 18.75 -0.50 -1.42
C SER A 63 18.11 -1.85 -1.74
N LEU A 64 18.90 -2.93 -1.64
CA LEU A 64 18.40 -4.28 -1.90
C LEU A 64 17.26 -4.64 -0.94
N SER A 65 17.42 -4.34 0.35
CA SER A 65 16.39 -4.65 1.33
C SER A 65 15.09 -3.88 1.09
N ASP A 66 15.18 -2.61 0.69
CA ASP A 66 14.00 -1.82 0.36
C ASP A 66 13.30 -2.35 -0.88
N ARG A 67 14.07 -2.76 -1.87
CA ARG A 67 13.50 -3.36 -3.09
C ARG A 67 12.78 -4.66 -2.78
N GLU A 68 13.37 -5.52 -1.95
CA GLU A 68 12.74 -6.76 -1.54
C GLU A 68 11.43 -6.51 -0.78
N THR A 69 11.42 -5.52 0.13
CA THR A 69 10.22 -5.15 0.86
C THR A 69 9.13 -4.67 -0.09
N LEU A 70 9.50 -3.85 -1.08
CA LEU A 70 8.55 -3.35 -2.07
C LEU A 70 7.97 -4.48 -2.91
N ASP A 71 8.81 -5.45 -3.30
CA ASP A 71 8.37 -6.63 -4.03
C ASP A 71 7.38 -7.46 -3.20
N GLU A 72 7.63 -7.63 -1.92
CA GLU A 72 6.71 -8.33 -1.01
C GLU A 72 5.36 -7.63 -0.92
N MET A 73 5.35 -6.30 -0.83
CA MET A 73 4.12 -5.52 -0.83
C MET A 73 3.35 -5.70 -2.13
N HIS A 74 4.05 -5.73 -3.25
CA HIS A 74 3.44 -5.94 -4.57
C HIS A 74 2.84 -7.35 -4.68
N GLN A 75 3.54 -8.37 -4.19
CA GLN A 75 3.02 -9.73 -4.17
C GLN A 75 1.79 -9.85 -3.27
N ALA A 76 1.80 -9.21 -2.11
CA ALA A 76 0.64 -9.17 -1.24
C ALA A 76 -0.56 -8.53 -1.94
N TYR A 77 -0.34 -7.43 -2.66
CA TYR A 77 -1.39 -6.77 -3.43
C TYR A 77 -2.00 -7.71 -4.47
N LYS A 78 -1.16 -8.43 -5.20
CA LYS A 78 -1.63 -9.42 -6.18
C LYS A 78 -2.43 -10.53 -5.51
N SER A 79 -1.96 -11.03 -4.36
CA SER A 79 -2.62 -12.09 -3.61
C SER A 79 -4.01 -11.69 -3.12
N LEU A 80 -4.23 -10.41 -2.89
CA LEU A 80 -5.54 -9.87 -2.51
C LEU A 80 -6.47 -9.67 -3.72
N GLY A 81 -6.04 -10.03 -4.91
CA GLY A 81 -6.82 -9.83 -6.13
C GLY A 81 -6.60 -8.47 -6.77
N GLY A 82 -5.50 -7.80 -6.46
CA GLY A 82 -5.15 -6.53 -7.07
C GLY A 82 -4.86 -6.65 -8.55
N ASN A 83 -5.09 -5.57 -9.27
CA ASN A 83 -4.89 -5.50 -10.72
C ASN A 83 -3.54 -4.87 -11.06
N GLY A 84 -3.38 -4.36 -12.27
CA GLY A 84 -2.12 -3.84 -12.78
C GLY A 84 -1.76 -2.41 -12.38
N HIS A 85 -2.42 -1.82 -11.37
CA HIS A 85 -2.18 -0.42 -10.97
C HIS A 85 -0.73 -0.13 -10.59
N LEU A 86 -0.01 -1.09 -10.05
CA LEU A 86 1.36 -0.90 -9.58
C LEU A 86 2.41 -1.34 -10.59
N LYS A 87 2.00 -1.85 -11.73
CA LYS A 87 2.91 -2.45 -12.70
C LYS A 87 3.97 -1.47 -13.21
N ILE A 88 3.55 -0.24 -13.53
CA ILE A 88 4.44 0.76 -14.10
C ILE A 88 5.49 1.19 -13.08
N ILE A 89 5.04 1.53 -11.86
CA ILE A 89 5.98 1.99 -10.83
C ILE A 89 6.94 0.88 -10.41
N MET A 90 6.47 -0.36 -10.34
CA MET A 90 7.34 -1.50 -10.03
C MET A 90 8.40 -1.71 -11.12
N ALA A 91 8.04 -1.52 -12.38
CA ALA A 91 8.99 -1.61 -13.48
C ALA A 91 10.04 -0.51 -13.40
N GLU A 92 9.64 0.72 -13.09
CA GLU A 92 10.57 1.84 -12.95
C GLU A 92 11.53 1.63 -11.79
N VAL A 93 11.04 1.17 -10.64
CA VAL A 93 11.89 0.86 -9.48
C VAL A 93 12.85 -0.29 -9.83
N GLY A 94 12.39 -1.26 -10.59
CA GLY A 94 13.20 -2.39 -11.01
C GLY A 94 14.40 -2.00 -11.87
N GLU A 95 14.35 -0.85 -12.53
CA GLU A 95 15.45 -0.35 -13.36
C GLU A 95 16.46 0.48 -12.57
N LEU A 96 16.16 0.83 -11.32
CA LEU A 96 17.05 1.64 -10.50
C LEU A 96 18.29 0.83 -10.08
N PRO A 97 19.48 1.49 -10.02
CA PRO A 97 20.65 0.82 -9.48
C PRO A 97 20.47 0.48 -8.01
N ILE A 98 21.04 -0.64 -7.61
CA ILE A 98 21.01 -1.07 -6.21
C ILE A 98 22.08 -0.30 -5.45
N ARG A 99 21.63 0.42 -4.42
CA ARG A 99 22.51 1.19 -3.54
C ARG A 99 23.12 0.25 -2.50
N LYS A 100 24.42 0.34 -2.31
CA LYS A 100 25.09 -0.40 -1.24
C LYS A 100 24.76 0.22 0.10
N GLU A 101 24.38 -0.60 1.05
CA GLU A 101 24.13 -0.17 2.42
C GLU A 101 25.41 -0.15 3.25
#